data_893df0bf35f93abe3047686fc2e3e3ee
#
_entry.id   893df0bf35f93abe3047686fc2e3e3ee
#
_cell.length_a   1.000
_cell.length_b   1.000
_cell.length_c   1.000
_cell.angle_alpha   90.00
_cell.angle_beta   90.00
_cell.angle_gamma   90.00
#
_symmetry.space_group_name_H-M   'P 1'
#
loop_
_entity.id
_entity.type
_entity.pdbx_description
1 polymer ?
#
loop_
_entity_poly.entity_id
_entity_poly.type
_entity_poly.pdbx_seq_one_letter_code
_entity_poly.pdbx_strand_id
1 'polypeptide(L)'
;GAFWGGLIAVVCVMLLVKATRSRSTSTYVLAGIVINAISKAAIMALKYFADPENELAAMEYWEMGTFGNTTLSKLLSIRPMFLIGLAGILLLRRQIELMSLSDNECRALGVRLRPVRAAVLALSTLMVGSIISVTGLISFAGLIAPHTARLMLRRNDSTTIIMSGLVGAFVVLTA
;
A
#
# COMPACT_ATOMS: atom_id res chain seq x y z
N GLY A 1 2.20 -12.13 10.32
CA GLY A 1 1.62 -12.73 9.09
C GLY A 1 1.47 -11.72 7.96
N ALA A 2 0.64 -10.67 8.12
CA ALA A 2 0.26 -9.72 7.05
C ALA A 2 1.44 -9.02 6.36
N PHE A 3 2.46 -8.61 7.10
CA PHE A 3 3.65 -7.98 6.53
C PHE A 3 4.39 -8.90 5.53
N TRP A 4 4.61 -10.15 5.90
CA TRP A 4 5.29 -11.12 5.02
C TRP A 4 4.48 -11.41 3.76
N GLY A 5 3.15 -11.54 3.88
CA GLY A 5 2.26 -11.68 2.73
C GLY A 5 2.33 -10.49 1.78
N GLY A 6 2.29 -9.27 2.31
CA GLY A 6 2.45 -8.05 1.54
C GLY A 6 3.82 -7.95 0.84
N LEU A 7 4.90 -8.33 1.53
CA LEU A 7 6.24 -8.35 0.94
C LEU A 7 6.35 -9.35 -0.21
N ILE A 8 5.82 -10.56 -0.03
CA ILE A 8 5.75 -11.58 -1.07
C ILE A 8 4.97 -11.06 -2.28
N ALA A 9 3.80 -10.45 -2.06
CA ALA A 9 2.99 -9.87 -3.13
C ALA A 9 3.76 -8.81 -3.93
N VAL A 10 4.49 -7.90 -3.26
CA VAL A 10 5.33 -6.89 -3.92
C VAL A 10 6.46 -7.53 -4.72
N VAL A 11 7.13 -8.55 -4.18
CA VAL A 11 8.17 -9.29 -4.90
C VAL A 11 7.58 -9.96 -6.15
N CYS A 12 6.41 -10.60 -6.05
CA CYS A 12 5.71 -11.20 -7.19
C CYS A 12 5.35 -10.16 -8.25
N VAL A 13 4.83 -8.99 -7.88
CA VAL A 13 4.57 -7.88 -8.81
C VAL A 13 5.85 -7.45 -9.52
N MET A 14 6.96 -7.28 -8.78
CA MET A 14 8.24 -6.89 -9.37
C MET A 14 8.78 -7.93 -10.35
N LEU A 15 8.63 -9.22 -10.02
CA LEU A 15 9.04 -10.32 -10.92
C LEU A 15 8.19 -10.34 -12.18
N LEU A 16 6.87 -10.17 -12.08
CA LEU A 16 5.98 -10.06 -13.23
C LEU A 16 6.35 -8.89 -14.15
N VAL A 17 6.55 -7.70 -13.57
CA VAL A 17 6.98 -6.51 -14.34
C VAL A 17 8.34 -6.73 -15.00
N LYS A 18 9.27 -7.44 -14.35
CA LYS A 18 10.56 -7.80 -14.93
C LYS A 18 10.40 -8.75 -16.12
N ALA A 19 9.49 -9.72 -16.02
CA ALA A 19 9.22 -10.73 -17.06
C ALA A 19 8.58 -10.11 -18.31
N THR A 20 7.70 -9.12 -18.17
CA THR A 20 7.02 -8.45 -19.29
C THR A 20 7.90 -7.49 -20.08
N ARG A 21 9.14 -7.25 -19.67
CA ARG A 21 10.09 -6.29 -20.27
C ARG A 21 9.59 -4.84 -20.40
N SER A 22 8.29 -4.58 -20.18
CA SER A 22 7.68 -3.26 -20.16
C SER A 22 7.78 -2.66 -18.76
N ARG A 23 8.09 -1.37 -18.67
CA ARG A 23 8.34 -0.68 -17.39
C ARG A 23 7.44 0.52 -17.20
N SER A 24 6.33 0.56 -17.90
CA SER A 24 5.34 1.63 -17.75
C SER A 24 4.63 1.51 -16.39
N THR A 25 4.14 2.61 -15.89
CA THR A 25 3.30 2.65 -14.67
C THR A 25 2.09 1.72 -14.81
N SER A 26 1.51 1.65 -16.01
CA SER A 26 0.37 0.75 -16.32
C SER A 26 0.73 -0.72 -16.11
N THR A 27 1.96 -1.14 -16.41
CA THR A 27 2.41 -2.53 -16.20
C THR A 27 2.46 -2.89 -14.72
N TYR A 28 2.87 -1.97 -13.84
CA TYR A 28 2.83 -2.19 -12.39
C TYR A 28 1.40 -2.31 -11.87
N VAL A 29 0.48 -1.49 -12.37
CA VAL A 29 -0.94 -1.55 -12.01
C VAL A 29 -1.56 -2.88 -12.45
N LEU A 30 -1.34 -3.31 -13.70
CA LEU A 30 -1.82 -4.59 -14.21
C LEU A 30 -1.26 -5.77 -13.42
N ALA A 31 0.05 -5.78 -13.14
CA ALA A 31 0.66 -6.81 -12.31
C ALA A 31 0.05 -6.85 -10.91
N GLY A 32 -0.23 -5.71 -10.31
CA GLY A 32 -0.93 -5.61 -9.02
C GLY A 32 -2.35 -6.21 -9.06
N ILE A 33 -3.11 -5.93 -10.13
CA ILE A 33 -4.45 -6.51 -10.34
C ILE A 33 -4.39 -8.03 -10.45
N VAL A 34 -3.43 -8.57 -11.21
CA VAL A 34 -3.25 -10.03 -11.36
C VAL A 34 -2.91 -10.67 -10.02
N ILE A 35 -1.95 -10.13 -9.28
CA ILE A 35 -1.57 -10.67 -7.96
C ILE A 35 -2.73 -10.59 -6.97
N ASN A 36 -3.49 -9.48 -6.99
CA ASN A 36 -4.70 -9.36 -6.16
C ASN A 36 -5.75 -10.43 -6.50
N ALA A 37 -5.98 -10.70 -7.79
CA ALA A 37 -6.90 -11.74 -8.22
C ALA A 37 -6.45 -13.14 -7.77
N ILE A 38 -5.16 -13.45 -7.90
CA ILE A 38 -4.58 -14.72 -7.42
C ILE A 38 -4.72 -14.83 -5.88
N SER A 39 -4.42 -13.76 -5.16
CA SER A 39 -4.56 -13.73 -3.70
C SER A 39 -6.01 -13.95 -3.25
N LYS A 40 -6.96 -13.31 -3.92
CA LYS A 40 -8.40 -13.52 -3.65
C LYS A 40 -8.84 -14.96 -3.93
N ALA A 41 -8.37 -15.55 -5.04
CA ALA A 41 -8.67 -16.95 -5.34
C ALA A 41 -8.09 -17.89 -4.27
N ALA A 42 -6.87 -17.63 -3.80
CA ALA A 42 -6.26 -18.40 -2.71
C ALA A 42 -7.04 -18.25 -1.39
N ILE A 43 -7.47 -17.03 -1.03
CA ILE A 43 -8.33 -16.81 0.16
C ILE A 43 -9.65 -17.55 0.02
N MET A 44 -10.28 -17.52 -1.16
CA MET A 44 -11.54 -18.23 -1.42
C MET A 44 -11.37 -19.76 -1.28
N ALA A 45 -10.25 -20.30 -1.77
CA ALA A 45 -9.93 -21.71 -1.58
C ALA A 45 -9.73 -22.07 -0.09
N LEU A 46 -9.04 -21.23 0.66
CA LEU A 46 -8.86 -21.42 2.11
C LEU A 46 -10.20 -21.38 2.85
N LYS A 47 -11.09 -20.43 2.50
CA LYS A 47 -12.44 -20.34 3.08
C LYS A 47 -13.29 -21.57 2.79
N TYR A 48 -13.10 -22.19 1.62
CA TYR A 48 -13.84 -23.42 1.27
C TYR A 48 -13.48 -24.60 2.19
N PHE A 49 -12.24 -24.67 2.66
CA PHE A 49 -11.76 -25.73 3.56
C PHE A 49 -11.82 -25.35 5.04
N ALA A 50 -12.19 -24.11 5.36
CA ALA A 50 -12.26 -23.61 6.73
C ALA A 50 -13.49 -24.15 7.47
N ASP A 51 -13.37 -24.31 8.78
CA ASP A 51 -14.49 -24.67 9.64
C ASP A 51 -15.56 -23.56 9.65
N PRO A 52 -16.82 -23.84 9.28
CA PRO A 52 -17.88 -22.84 9.18
C PRO A 52 -18.17 -22.10 10.49
N GLU A 53 -18.07 -22.80 11.64
CA GLU A 53 -18.48 -22.24 12.92
C GLU A 53 -17.45 -21.28 13.54
N ASN A 54 -16.16 -21.51 13.33
CA ASN A 54 -15.11 -20.76 13.99
C ASN A 54 -14.18 -20.02 13.03
N GLU A 55 -13.62 -20.71 12.04
CA GLU A 55 -12.57 -20.17 11.19
C GLU A 55 -13.14 -19.24 10.11
N LEU A 56 -14.24 -19.63 9.46
CA LEU A 56 -14.87 -18.85 8.40
C LEU A 56 -15.37 -17.51 8.93
N ALA A 57 -16.06 -17.51 10.08
CA ALA A 57 -16.55 -16.29 10.72
C ALA A 57 -15.41 -15.34 11.09
N ALA A 58 -14.28 -15.87 11.60
CA ALA A 58 -13.11 -15.09 11.93
C ALA A 58 -12.45 -14.47 10.67
N MET A 59 -12.36 -15.23 9.56
CA MET A 59 -11.83 -14.74 8.29
C MET A 59 -12.71 -13.63 7.70
N GLU A 60 -14.04 -13.82 7.69
CA GLU A 60 -15.00 -12.80 7.23
C GLU A 60 -14.92 -11.52 8.05
N TYR A 61 -14.86 -11.65 9.38
CA TYR A 61 -14.72 -10.51 10.28
C TYR A 61 -13.42 -9.72 10.02
N TRP A 62 -12.32 -10.45 9.75
CA TRP A 62 -11.02 -9.84 9.48
C TRP A 62 -10.99 -9.15 8.12
N GLU A 63 -11.70 -9.70 7.13
CA GLU A 63 -11.81 -9.14 5.78
C GLU A 63 -12.70 -7.88 5.73
N MET A 64 -13.71 -7.78 6.59
CA MET A 64 -14.53 -6.57 6.71
C MET A 64 -13.77 -5.37 7.24
N GLY A 65 -12.71 -5.59 8.01
CA GLY A 65 -11.94 -4.52 8.66
C GLY A 65 -12.75 -3.74 9.71
N THR A 66 -12.13 -3.47 10.85
CA THR A 66 -12.79 -2.71 11.92
C THR A 66 -11.78 -2.03 12.83
N PHE A 67 -12.15 -0.88 13.36
CA PHE A 67 -11.41 -0.21 14.44
C PHE A 67 -11.86 -0.64 15.82
N GLY A 68 -13.02 -1.32 15.96
CA GLY A 68 -13.61 -1.70 17.23
C GLY A 68 -12.72 -2.56 18.14
N ASN A 69 -11.81 -3.34 17.56
CA ASN A 69 -10.88 -4.19 18.32
C ASN A 69 -9.47 -3.58 18.42
N THR A 70 -9.30 -2.30 18.08
CA THR A 70 -8.01 -1.61 18.13
C THR A 70 -7.75 -1.15 19.56
N THR A 71 -6.77 -1.78 20.21
CA THR A 71 -6.30 -1.41 21.55
C THR A 71 -5.01 -0.60 21.47
N LEU A 72 -4.77 0.23 22.48
CA LEU A 72 -3.52 1.02 22.57
C LEU A 72 -2.28 0.13 22.52
N SER A 73 -2.32 -1.04 23.14
CA SER A 73 -1.23 -2.02 23.09
C SER A 73 -0.91 -2.49 21.68
N LYS A 74 -1.93 -2.79 20.85
CA LYS A 74 -1.76 -3.16 19.45
C LYS A 74 -1.17 -2.02 18.62
N LEU A 75 -1.63 -0.78 18.84
CA LEU A 75 -1.09 0.42 18.18
C LEU A 75 0.38 0.65 18.53
N LEU A 76 0.76 0.48 19.79
CA LEU A 76 2.15 0.59 20.21
C LEU A 76 3.04 -0.47 19.57
N SER A 77 2.52 -1.67 19.34
CA SER A 77 3.26 -2.76 18.68
C SER A 77 3.58 -2.49 17.21
N ILE A 78 2.70 -1.82 16.47
CA ILE A 78 2.94 -1.49 15.06
C ILE A 78 3.68 -0.15 14.87
N ARG A 79 3.72 0.69 15.92
CA ARG A 79 4.35 2.02 15.89
C ARG A 79 5.76 2.03 15.27
N PRO A 80 6.71 1.16 15.66
CA PRO A 80 8.07 1.22 15.11
C PRO A 80 8.08 0.96 13.59
N MET A 81 7.33 -0.04 13.12
CA MET A 81 7.25 -0.36 11.69
C MET A 81 6.61 0.78 10.89
N PHE A 82 5.53 1.36 11.40
CA PHE A 82 4.87 2.49 10.77
C PHE A 82 5.78 3.71 10.70
N LEU A 83 6.48 4.05 11.79
CA LEU A 83 7.41 5.19 11.83
C LEU A 83 8.61 5.02 10.90
N ILE A 84 9.17 3.80 10.79
CA ILE A 84 10.24 3.49 9.84
C ILE A 84 9.75 3.72 8.40
N GLY A 85 8.56 3.21 8.05
CA GLY A 85 7.97 3.41 6.73
C GLY A 85 7.72 4.88 6.42
N LEU A 86 7.12 5.60 7.37
CA LEU A 86 6.83 7.03 7.25
C LEU A 86 8.11 7.86 7.08
N ALA A 87 9.10 7.64 7.94
CA ALA A 87 10.39 8.32 7.86
C ALA A 87 11.09 8.03 6.51
N GLY A 88 11.06 6.77 6.07
CA GLY A 88 11.62 6.39 4.77
C GLY A 88 10.94 7.10 3.59
N ILE A 89 9.61 7.19 3.58
CA ILE A 89 8.86 7.92 2.54
C ILE A 89 9.16 9.42 2.60
N LEU A 90 9.23 10.01 3.78
CA LEU A 90 9.58 11.43 3.94
C LEU A 90 11.00 11.74 3.47
N LEU A 91 11.95 10.86 3.72
CA LEU A 91 13.33 10.98 3.20
C LEU A 91 13.38 10.87 1.68
N LEU A 92 12.54 10.01 1.10
CA LEU A 92 12.46 9.82 -0.36
C LEU A 92 11.51 10.81 -1.05
N ARG A 93 10.89 11.76 -0.34
CA ARG A 93 9.90 12.69 -0.89
C ARG A 93 10.35 13.37 -2.18
N ARG A 94 11.63 13.83 -2.23
CA ARG A 94 12.20 14.50 -3.39
C ARG A 94 12.32 13.56 -4.60
N GLN A 95 12.74 12.33 -4.37
CA GLN A 95 12.83 11.32 -5.42
C GLN A 95 11.44 10.90 -5.93
N ILE A 96 10.45 10.84 -5.03
CA ILE A 96 9.04 10.56 -5.37
C ILE A 96 8.48 11.69 -6.25
N GLU A 97 8.75 12.93 -5.91
CA GLU A 97 8.35 14.10 -6.70
C GLU A 97 8.95 14.06 -8.11
N LEU A 98 10.23 13.75 -8.22
CA LEU A 98 10.91 13.58 -9.51
C LEU A 98 10.34 12.43 -10.34
N MET A 99 9.81 11.38 -9.72
CA MET A 99 9.16 10.26 -10.42
C MET A 99 7.83 10.64 -11.11
N SER A 100 7.27 11.82 -10.87
CA SER A 100 6.13 12.36 -11.61
C SER A 100 6.52 12.86 -13.02
N LEU A 101 7.81 13.08 -13.27
CA LEU A 101 8.37 13.40 -14.57
C LEU A 101 8.48 12.16 -15.47
N SER A 102 8.72 12.36 -16.76
CA SER A 102 8.96 11.25 -17.68
C SER A 102 10.25 10.48 -17.31
N ASP A 103 10.29 9.19 -17.64
CA ASP A 103 11.45 8.32 -17.36
C ASP A 103 12.77 8.87 -17.97
N ASN A 104 12.69 9.60 -19.10
CA ASN A 104 13.85 10.19 -19.77
C ASN A 104 14.37 11.43 -18.99
N GLU A 105 13.48 12.28 -18.51
CA GLU A 105 13.84 13.44 -17.69
C GLU A 105 14.45 13.02 -16.35
N CYS A 106 13.89 12.00 -15.70
CA CYS A 106 14.45 11.43 -14.48
C CYS A 106 15.89 10.92 -14.67
N ARG A 107 16.16 10.27 -15.80
CA ARG A 107 17.51 9.77 -16.13
C ARG A 107 18.48 10.93 -16.39
N ALA A 108 18.04 11.99 -17.07
CA ALA A 108 18.84 13.17 -17.29
C ALA A 108 19.24 13.87 -15.98
N LEU A 109 18.37 13.80 -14.96
CA LEU A 109 18.62 14.30 -13.60
C LEU A 109 19.44 13.32 -12.73
N GLY A 110 19.94 12.20 -13.28
CA GLY A 110 20.74 11.22 -12.57
C GLY A 110 19.98 10.33 -11.57
N VAL A 111 18.65 10.36 -11.58
CA VAL A 111 17.82 9.55 -10.67
C VAL A 111 17.75 8.09 -11.13
N ARG A 112 18.16 7.17 -10.28
CA ARG A 112 18.02 5.73 -10.51
C ARG A 112 16.60 5.27 -10.17
N LEU A 113 15.68 5.33 -11.11
CA LEU A 113 14.25 5.03 -10.90
C LEU A 113 13.96 3.66 -10.29
N ARG A 114 14.73 2.62 -10.68
CA ARG A 114 14.48 1.24 -10.19
C ARG A 114 14.58 1.10 -8.67
N PRO A 115 15.71 1.47 -8.03
CA PRO A 115 15.84 1.32 -6.59
C PRO A 115 14.86 2.23 -5.84
N VAL A 116 14.57 3.42 -6.37
CA VAL A 116 13.62 4.34 -5.75
C VAL A 116 12.20 3.73 -5.79
N ARG A 117 11.74 3.23 -6.93
CA ARG A 117 10.43 2.52 -7.03
C ARG A 117 10.36 1.33 -6.08
N ALA A 118 11.41 0.52 -6.02
CA ALA A 118 11.46 -0.63 -5.12
C ALA A 118 11.40 -0.20 -3.64
N ALA A 119 12.15 0.81 -3.27
CA ALA A 119 12.15 1.34 -1.90
C ALA A 119 10.78 1.92 -1.52
N VAL A 120 10.17 2.73 -2.39
CA VAL A 120 8.83 3.30 -2.15
C VAL A 120 7.79 2.20 -2.00
N LEU A 121 7.79 1.18 -2.88
CA LEU A 121 6.87 0.05 -2.76
C LEU A 121 7.08 -0.73 -1.46
N ALA A 122 8.32 -1.03 -1.09
CA ALA A 122 8.61 -1.75 0.15
C ALA A 122 8.20 -0.95 1.39
N LEU A 123 8.50 0.36 1.45
CA LEU A 123 8.13 1.22 2.57
C LEU A 123 6.61 1.41 2.67
N SER A 124 5.93 1.61 1.54
CA SER A 124 4.46 1.69 1.50
C SER A 124 3.83 0.39 1.98
N THR A 125 4.35 -0.76 1.54
CA THR A 125 3.86 -2.08 1.98
C THR A 125 4.12 -2.28 3.47
N LEU A 126 5.25 -1.82 3.99
CA LEU A 126 5.55 -1.87 5.43
C LEU A 126 4.51 -1.08 6.23
N MET A 127 4.18 0.14 5.79
CA MET A 127 3.19 0.98 6.45
C MET A 127 1.78 0.36 6.38
N VAL A 128 1.34 0.00 5.17
CA VAL A 128 0.01 -0.58 4.94
C VAL A 128 -0.13 -1.92 5.66
N GLY A 129 0.85 -2.80 5.55
CA GLY A 129 0.85 -4.11 6.22
C GLY A 129 0.82 -4.00 7.75
N SER A 130 1.50 -3.00 8.33
CA SER A 130 1.44 -2.75 9.77
C SER A 130 0.05 -2.30 10.22
N ILE A 131 -0.62 -1.43 9.48
CA ILE A 131 -1.98 -0.97 9.77
C ILE A 131 -2.98 -2.13 9.62
N ILE A 132 -2.97 -2.82 8.47
CA ILE A 132 -3.87 -3.95 8.19
C ILE A 132 -3.76 -5.05 9.25
N SER A 133 -2.59 -5.26 9.83
CA SER A 133 -2.41 -6.27 10.89
C SER A 133 -3.24 -5.99 12.15
N VAL A 134 -3.70 -4.77 12.35
CA VAL A 134 -4.50 -4.34 13.51
C VAL A 134 -5.95 -4.04 13.15
N THR A 135 -6.18 -3.41 12.00
CA THR A 135 -7.52 -2.94 11.59
C THR A 135 -8.24 -3.87 10.62
N GLY A 136 -7.54 -4.86 10.05
CA GLY A 136 -8.06 -5.62 8.92
C GLY A 136 -8.05 -4.81 7.61
N LEU A 137 -8.78 -5.26 6.60
CA LEU A 137 -8.80 -4.68 5.26
C LEU A 137 -9.71 -3.44 5.21
N ILE A 138 -9.12 -2.26 5.06
CA ILE A 138 -9.86 -1.02 4.76
C ILE A 138 -9.61 -0.68 3.29
N SER A 139 -10.64 -0.93 2.46
CA SER A 139 -10.54 -0.72 1.01
C SER A 139 -10.80 0.74 0.63
N PHE A 140 -10.27 1.15 -0.53
CA PHE A 140 -10.50 2.44 -1.20
C PHE A 140 -9.95 3.70 -0.54
N ALA A 141 -9.69 3.77 0.76
CA ALA A 141 -9.16 4.98 1.41
C ALA A 141 -7.86 5.47 0.76
N GLY A 142 -6.97 4.55 0.38
CA GLY A 142 -5.71 4.85 -0.29
C GLY A 142 -5.84 5.40 -1.73
N LEU A 143 -6.99 5.21 -2.39
CA LEU A 143 -7.27 5.76 -3.72
C LEU A 143 -7.98 7.10 -3.64
N ILE A 144 -8.95 7.23 -2.74
CA ILE A 144 -9.77 8.44 -2.57
C ILE A 144 -8.93 9.59 -2.01
N ALA A 145 -8.11 9.33 -1.00
CA ALA A 145 -7.34 10.35 -0.30
C ALA A 145 -6.38 11.14 -1.21
N PRO A 146 -5.49 10.51 -1.99
CA PRO A 146 -4.59 11.25 -2.87
C PRO A 146 -5.32 11.91 -4.04
N HIS A 147 -6.43 11.32 -4.53
CA HIS A 147 -7.22 11.92 -5.58
C HIS A 147 -7.88 13.22 -5.10
N THR A 148 -8.51 13.19 -3.93
CA THR A 148 -9.13 14.37 -3.30
C THR A 148 -8.10 15.44 -2.98
N ALA A 149 -6.93 15.07 -2.43
CA ALA A 149 -5.86 16.01 -2.13
C ALA A 149 -5.35 16.73 -3.39
N ARG A 150 -5.20 16.01 -4.52
CA ARG A 150 -4.83 16.61 -5.82
C ARG A 150 -5.89 17.56 -6.36
N LEU A 151 -7.17 17.24 -6.21
CA LEU A 151 -8.26 18.12 -6.61
C LEU A 151 -8.26 19.41 -5.79
N MET A 152 -7.97 19.33 -4.49
CA MET A 152 -7.94 20.49 -3.60
C MET A 152 -6.72 21.39 -3.87
N LEU A 153 -5.54 20.83 -4.04
CA LEU A 153 -4.29 21.60 -4.16
C LEU A 153 -3.94 21.97 -5.60
N ARG A 154 -4.47 21.24 -6.60
CA ARG A 154 -4.13 21.38 -8.04
C ARG A 154 -2.62 21.36 -8.32
N ARG A 155 -1.82 20.76 -7.46
CA ARG A 155 -0.36 20.65 -7.52
C ARG A 155 0.07 19.21 -7.24
N ASN A 156 1.24 18.83 -7.74
CA ASN A 156 1.86 17.51 -7.50
C ASN A 156 3.18 17.67 -6.72
N ASP A 157 3.15 18.45 -5.64
CA ASP A 157 4.31 18.73 -4.81
C ASP A 157 4.36 17.84 -3.56
N SER A 158 5.44 17.90 -2.81
CA SER A 158 5.59 17.22 -1.52
C SER A 158 4.46 17.57 -0.52
N THR A 159 3.85 18.74 -0.65
CA THR A 159 2.68 19.18 0.12
C THR A 159 1.46 18.29 -0.15
N THR A 160 1.31 17.79 -1.39
CA THR A 160 0.21 16.88 -1.76
C THR A 160 0.32 15.53 -1.04
N ILE A 161 1.53 15.06 -0.75
CA ILE A 161 1.75 13.81 0.01
C ILE A 161 1.23 13.98 1.44
N ILE A 162 1.58 15.09 2.09
CA ILE A 162 1.12 15.38 3.46
C ILE A 162 -0.41 15.56 3.50
N MET A 163 -0.95 16.32 2.55
CA MET A 163 -2.39 16.54 2.42
C MET A 163 -3.14 15.23 2.16
N SER A 164 -2.60 14.34 1.34
CA SER A 164 -3.20 13.01 1.12
C SER A 164 -3.29 12.22 2.41
N GLY A 165 -2.27 12.30 3.27
CA GLY A 165 -2.29 11.67 4.58
C GLY A 165 -3.37 12.24 5.50
N LEU A 166 -3.53 13.57 5.54
CA LEU A 166 -4.56 14.24 6.33
C LEU A 166 -5.98 13.93 5.83
N VAL A 167 -6.19 14.00 4.52
CA VAL A 167 -7.48 13.65 3.89
C VAL A 167 -7.82 12.18 4.15
N GLY A 168 -6.83 11.28 4.02
CA GLY A 168 -7.00 9.86 4.32
C GLY A 168 -7.41 9.62 5.77
N ALA A 169 -6.73 10.29 6.71
CA ALA A 169 -7.09 10.22 8.13
C ALA A 169 -8.52 10.72 8.39
N PHE A 170 -8.89 11.85 7.77
CA PHE A 170 -10.24 12.40 7.90
C PHE A 170 -11.32 11.47 7.34
N VAL A 171 -11.10 10.91 6.12
CA VAL A 171 -12.03 9.96 5.50
C VAL A 171 -12.22 8.72 6.38
N VAL A 172 -11.14 8.18 6.93
CA VAL A 172 -11.18 6.99 7.79
C VAL A 172 -11.84 7.28 9.15
N LEU A 173 -11.72 8.50 9.68
CA LEU A 173 -12.38 8.91 10.93
C LEU A 173 -13.89 9.17 10.78
N THR A 174 -14.34 9.47 9.56
CA THR A 174 -15.75 9.79 9.28
C THR A 174 -16.53 8.60 8.70
N ALA A 175 -15.86 7.53 8.34
CA ALA A 175 -16.46 6.29 7.82
C ALA A 175 -16.84 5.35 8.96
#